data_d087ecf7e7f791308519341a2173530f
#
_entry.id   d087ecf7e7f791308519341a2173530f
#
_cell.length_a   1.000
_cell.length_b   1.000
_cell.length_c   1.000
_cell.angle_alpha   90.00
_cell.angle_beta   90.00
_cell.angle_gamma   90.00
#
_symmetry.space_group_name_H-M   'P 1'
#
loop_
_entity.id
_entity.type
_entity.pdbx_description
1 polymer ?
#
loop_
_entity_poly.entity_id
_entity_poly.type
_entity_poly.pdbx_seq_one_letter_code
_entity_poly.pdbx_strand_id
1 'polypeptide(L)'
;MPTSLPAAVALLVTIATLVPSQANAQSPTRDEAIAAMHRAVRFFRTHCSAGGGYIFRLSADLKKREGEGKVGKTTAWLQPPGTPSVGMAYTTAFQLTQDQEVKEAALATAQALIQGQLQSGGWYHRIDFAPEDRARFAYRVDDVPSDNRRQVNQTTFDDDKSQSAARFLMHLDHTLNFQQPAVHEAATYAVDAFVKAQYANGAWPQRYTDFPDPQAHQPRQASIPQNWSRTYPKRDYKGDYTLNDNSISDVITTMLLAWDIYGKPRYFDAACHGGDFFLLAQLPAPQPGWAQQYNDQMQPSWARKFEPPAVTGGESQGVLRTLLLLYQRTGKSKFLTPIPSALAXYRSSXLPSGKLARFYELGTNKPLYFTKDYQLTYSDADMPTHYSFQVGSNLARIQADYDKLAAGKKQSSSSGSVPKRQPPAATDASPSKSLTLQAAACIQALDERGAWVEAGRMRYQGDSDDTTDIIESRTFSRNLVILARYIAASAP
;
A
#
# COMPACT_ATOMS: atom_id res chain seq x y z
N MET A 1 -47.31 22.60 71.52
CA MET A 1 -46.01 22.08 71.99
C MET A 1 -45.14 21.79 70.76
N PRO A 2 -44.01 22.48 70.55
CA PRO A 2 -43.20 22.28 69.37
C PRO A 2 -42.16 21.18 69.61
N THR A 3 -42.09 20.25 68.69
CA THR A 3 -41.07 19.19 68.68
C THR A 3 -39.85 19.66 67.92
N SER A 4 -38.71 19.61 68.59
CA SER A 4 -37.40 20.01 68.06
C SER A 4 -36.82 18.95 67.12
N LEU A 5 -36.38 19.37 65.94
CA LEU A 5 -35.56 18.55 65.01
C LEU A 5 -34.07 18.70 65.38
N PRO A 6 -33.29 17.59 65.29
CA PRO A 6 -31.85 17.71 65.52
C PRO A 6 -31.11 18.21 64.26
N ALA A 7 -30.10 19.02 64.47
CA ALA A 7 -29.24 19.56 63.43
C ALA A 7 -28.30 18.49 62.86
N ALA A 8 -28.32 18.29 61.53
CA ALA A 8 -27.39 17.43 60.85
C ALA A 8 -26.09 18.18 60.56
N VAL A 9 -24.98 17.68 61.09
CA VAL A 9 -23.64 18.21 60.81
C VAL A 9 -23.18 17.59 59.47
N ALA A 10 -23.08 18.42 58.44
CA ALA A 10 -22.54 17.99 57.17
C ALA A 10 -20.99 18.01 57.24
N LEU A 11 -20.42 16.81 57.17
CA LEU A 11 -18.96 16.66 57.09
C LEU A 11 -18.55 16.85 55.59
N LEU A 12 -17.93 18.00 55.29
CA LEU A 12 -17.36 18.26 53.98
C LEU A 12 -16.05 17.44 53.84
N VAL A 13 -16.12 16.32 53.09
CA VAL A 13 -14.93 15.58 52.69
C VAL A 13 -14.38 16.25 51.43
N THR A 14 -13.31 16.98 51.58
CA THR A 14 -12.56 17.53 50.42
C THR A 14 -11.77 16.39 49.78
N ILE A 15 -12.29 15.90 48.65
CA ILE A 15 -11.54 14.97 47.82
C ILE A 15 -10.50 15.77 47.06
N ALA A 16 -9.28 15.75 47.54
CA ALA A 16 -8.14 16.27 46.75
C ALA A 16 -7.94 15.38 45.56
N THR A 17 -8.37 15.81 44.39
CA THR A 17 -8.00 15.15 43.14
C THR A 17 -6.50 15.36 42.93
N LEU A 18 -5.73 14.31 43.19
CA LEU A 18 -4.34 14.25 42.78
C LEU A 18 -4.33 14.23 41.24
N VAL A 19 -4.21 15.43 40.66
CA VAL A 19 -3.82 15.52 39.25
C VAL A 19 -2.39 14.92 39.19
N PRO A 20 -2.16 13.85 38.46
CA PRO A 20 -0.81 13.32 38.36
C PRO A 20 0.05 14.43 37.76
N SER A 21 1.05 14.85 38.50
CA SER A 21 2.11 15.73 38.03
C SER A 21 2.60 15.15 36.68
N GLN A 22 2.54 15.94 35.63
CA GLN A 22 3.30 15.63 34.43
C GLN A 22 4.77 15.67 34.89
N ALA A 23 5.25 14.53 35.32
CA ALA A 23 6.68 14.38 35.53
C ALA A 23 7.35 14.88 34.24
N ASN A 24 8.30 15.79 34.37
CA ASN A 24 9.18 16.18 33.27
C ASN A 24 9.87 14.91 32.78
N ALA A 25 9.23 14.21 31.83
CA ALA A 25 9.86 13.07 31.20
C ALA A 25 11.09 13.63 30.49
N GLN A 26 12.24 13.32 31.04
CA GLN A 26 13.52 13.70 30.45
C GLN A 26 13.56 13.17 29.02
N SER A 27 13.96 14.03 28.08
CA SER A 27 14.09 13.62 26.67
C SER A 27 15.03 12.40 26.58
N PRO A 28 14.65 11.38 25.83
CA PRO A 28 15.56 10.23 25.71
C PRO A 28 16.92 10.67 25.17
N THR A 29 17.97 10.04 25.66
CA THR A 29 19.29 10.22 25.05
C THR A 29 19.32 9.51 23.68
N ARG A 30 20.28 9.91 22.86
CA ARG A 30 20.52 9.25 21.57
C ARG A 30 20.85 7.75 21.78
N ASP A 31 21.63 7.43 22.79
CA ASP A 31 22.04 6.05 23.10
C ASP A 31 20.86 5.19 23.56
N GLU A 32 19.93 5.76 24.35
CA GLU A 32 18.70 5.06 24.72
C GLU A 32 17.84 4.75 23.49
N ALA A 33 17.76 5.66 22.55
CA ALA A 33 17.01 5.44 21.32
C ALA A 33 17.68 4.37 20.44
N ILE A 34 19.02 4.36 20.34
CA ILE A 34 19.78 3.33 19.62
C ILE A 34 19.56 1.97 20.29
N ALA A 35 19.68 1.89 21.60
CA ALA A 35 19.48 0.64 22.36
C ALA A 35 18.06 0.09 22.16
N ALA A 36 17.04 0.96 22.19
CA ALA A 36 15.65 0.56 21.94
C ALA A 36 15.47 0.06 20.51
N MET A 37 16.03 0.78 19.53
CA MET A 37 16.00 0.37 18.12
C MET A 37 16.60 -1.03 17.93
N HIS A 38 17.78 -1.28 18.50
CA HIS A 38 18.45 -2.58 18.40
C HIS A 38 17.62 -3.69 19.04
N ARG A 39 17.07 -3.46 20.26
CA ARG A 39 16.21 -4.44 20.92
C ARG A 39 15.01 -4.80 20.03
N ALA A 40 14.36 -3.79 19.46
CA ALA A 40 13.18 -4.00 18.61
C ALA A 40 13.55 -4.77 17.33
N VAL A 41 14.65 -4.39 16.67
CA VAL A 41 15.11 -5.05 15.43
C VAL A 41 15.45 -6.52 15.71
N ARG A 42 16.21 -6.79 16.79
CA ARG A 42 16.58 -8.16 17.17
C ARG A 42 15.35 -9.03 17.43
N PHE A 43 14.42 -8.52 18.25
CA PHE A 43 13.19 -9.26 18.55
C PHE A 43 12.41 -9.57 17.26
N PHE A 44 12.19 -8.55 16.44
CA PHE A 44 11.34 -8.69 15.25
C PHE A 44 11.98 -9.65 14.23
N ARG A 45 13.29 -9.55 14.03
CA ARG A 45 14.03 -10.47 13.14
C ARG A 45 13.98 -11.90 13.63
N THR A 46 14.17 -12.11 14.95
CA THR A 46 14.30 -13.45 15.52
C THR A 46 12.97 -14.16 15.66
N HIS A 47 11.91 -13.44 16.09
CA HIS A 47 10.67 -14.06 16.52
C HIS A 47 9.49 -13.83 15.56
N CYS A 48 9.53 -12.77 14.74
CA CYS A 48 8.40 -12.42 13.89
C CYS A 48 8.63 -12.75 12.41
N SER A 49 9.88 -12.97 11.98
CA SER A 49 10.20 -13.23 10.58
C SER A 49 10.02 -14.71 10.21
N ALA A 50 9.86 -14.94 8.89
CA ALA A 50 9.94 -16.26 8.26
C ALA A 50 10.88 -16.08 7.05
N GLY A 51 12.04 -16.71 7.08
CA GLY A 51 13.03 -16.60 6.01
C GLY A 51 13.48 -15.17 5.74
N GLY A 52 13.35 -14.28 6.72
CA GLY A 52 13.63 -12.84 6.56
C GLY A 52 12.43 -11.99 6.14
N GLY A 53 11.32 -12.63 5.77
CA GLY A 53 10.08 -11.93 5.43
C GLY A 53 9.12 -11.84 6.61
N TYR A 54 8.05 -11.10 6.46
CA TYR A 54 7.12 -10.73 7.53
C TYR A 54 5.67 -10.89 7.09
N ILE A 55 4.78 -10.89 8.06
CA ILE A 55 3.32 -11.02 7.88
C ILE A 55 2.63 -9.77 8.45
N PHE A 56 1.30 -9.74 8.49
CA PHE A 56 0.59 -8.57 9.04
C PHE A 56 0.70 -8.50 10.55
N ARG A 57 0.36 -9.62 11.24
CA ARG A 57 0.32 -9.63 12.71
C ARG A 57 0.55 -11.00 13.30
N LEU A 58 0.97 -10.97 14.55
CA LEU A 58 1.11 -12.15 15.41
C LEU A 58 0.36 -11.88 16.72
N SER A 59 -0.12 -12.95 17.36
CA SER A 59 -0.53 -12.82 18.77
C SER A 59 0.71 -12.51 19.63
N ALA A 60 0.52 -11.82 20.76
CA ALA A 60 1.64 -11.40 21.61
C ALA A 60 2.47 -12.60 22.13
N ASP A 61 1.85 -13.79 22.24
CA ASP A 61 2.54 -15.03 22.61
C ASP A 61 3.21 -15.74 21.41
N LEU A 62 3.11 -15.16 20.19
CA LEU A 62 3.74 -15.63 18.94
C LEU A 62 3.16 -16.93 18.37
N LYS A 63 2.07 -17.46 18.95
CA LYS A 63 1.48 -18.74 18.52
C LYS A 63 0.61 -18.62 17.29
N LYS A 64 -0.07 -17.49 17.12
CA LYS A 64 -1.00 -17.24 16.00
C LYS A 64 -0.41 -16.23 15.04
N ARG A 65 -0.58 -16.47 13.73
CA ARG A 65 0.07 -15.68 12.66
C ARG A 65 -0.93 -15.42 11.53
N GLU A 66 -0.95 -14.19 10.99
CA GLU A 66 -1.86 -13.79 9.92
C GLU A 66 -1.24 -12.83 8.90
N GLY A 67 -1.54 -13.11 7.62
CA GLY A 67 -1.63 -12.15 6.52
C GLY A 67 -3.11 -11.84 6.30
N GLU A 68 -3.61 -11.97 5.07
CA GLU A 68 -5.05 -11.98 4.76
C GLU A 68 -5.65 -13.37 4.96
N GLY A 69 -5.26 -14.01 6.02
CA GLY A 69 -5.67 -15.35 6.38
C GLY A 69 -4.67 -15.91 7.38
N LYS A 70 -5.00 -17.10 7.89
CA LYS A 70 -4.13 -17.85 8.78
C LYS A 70 -2.88 -18.29 7.99
N VAL A 71 -1.68 -18.11 8.58
CA VAL A 71 -0.42 -18.54 7.94
C VAL A 71 0.46 -19.30 8.92
N GLY A 72 1.33 -20.15 8.36
CA GLY A 72 2.30 -20.94 9.12
C GLY A 72 3.53 -20.14 9.51
N LYS A 73 4.43 -20.82 10.25
CA LYS A 73 5.68 -20.23 10.74
C LYS A 73 6.71 -19.97 9.62
N THR A 74 6.51 -20.61 8.47
CA THR A 74 7.44 -20.55 7.34
C THR A 74 6.93 -19.70 6.18
N THR A 75 5.88 -18.90 6.41
CA THR A 75 5.22 -18.10 5.38
C THR A 75 5.46 -16.61 5.63
N ALA A 76 5.83 -15.87 4.59
CA ALA A 76 5.88 -14.41 4.56
C ALA A 76 4.78 -13.87 3.63
N TRP A 77 4.34 -12.62 3.87
CA TRP A 77 3.22 -12.00 3.15
C TRP A 77 3.71 -10.78 2.37
N LEU A 78 3.28 -10.64 1.12
CA LEU A 78 3.78 -9.59 0.21
C LEU A 78 3.01 -8.29 0.30
N GLN A 79 1.71 -8.36 0.54
CA GLN A 79 0.87 -7.15 0.62
C GLN A 79 1.31 -6.24 1.78
N PRO A 80 1.42 -4.93 1.59
CA PRO A 80 1.60 -4.01 2.73
C PRO A 80 0.48 -4.20 3.78
N PRO A 81 0.81 -4.20 5.09
CA PRO A 81 2.08 -3.85 5.72
C PRO A 81 3.06 -5.01 5.95
N GLY A 82 3.01 -6.06 5.16
CA GLY A 82 3.90 -7.22 5.28
C GLY A 82 5.33 -6.94 4.84
N THR A 83 5.97 -7.94 4.24
CA THR A 83 7.41 -7.97 3.95
C THR A 83 7.96 -6.69 3.30
N PRO A 84 7.38 -6.17 2.19
CA PRO A 84 7.95 -4.98 1.55
C PRO A 84 7.92 -3.74 2.44
N SER A 85 6.87 -3.58 3.25
CA SER A 85 6.74 -2.42 4.15
C SER A 85 7.79 -2.47 5.27
N VAL A 86 8.03 -3.64 5.82
CA VAL A 86 9.05 -3.82 6.86
C VAL A 86 10.44 -3.58 6.26
N GLY A 87 10.69 -4.13 5.06
CA GLY A 87 11.95 -3.89 4.35
C GLY A 87 12.19 -2.41 4.06
N MET A 88 11.14 -1.70 3.65
CA MET A 88 11.22 -0.24 3.41
C MET A 88 11.51 0.52 4.72
N ALA A 89 10.92 0.09 5.84
CA ALA A 89 11.20 0.71 7.15
C ALA A 89 12.67 0.51 7.57
N TYR A 90 13.21 -0.71 7.37
CA TYR A 90 14.64 -0.96 7.60
C TYR A 90 15.52 -0.10 6.69
N THR A 91 15.19 -0.01 5.41
CA THR A 91 15.96 0.81 4.45
C THR A 91 15.97 2.27 4.89
N THR A 92 14.80 2.82 5.25
CA THR A 92 14.67 4.20 5.74
C THR A 92 15.48 4.41 7.02
N ALA A 93 15.37 3.48 7.95
CA ALA A 93 16.12 3.58 9.21
C ALA A 93 17.63 3.53 8.96
N PHE A 94 18.09 2.65 8.07
CA PHE A 94 19.50 2.59 7.69
C PHE A 94 19.96 3.89 7.01
N GLN A 95 19.16 4.44 6.09
CA GLN A 95 19.49 5.72 5.45
C GLN A 95 19.72 6.84 6.48
N LEU A 96 18.90 6.84 7.53
CA LEU A 96 18.93 7.90 8.56
C LEU A 96 20.07 7.71 9.57
N THR A 97 20.38 6.45 9.94
CA THR A 97 21.27 6.17 11.07
C THR A 97 22.62 5.60 10.66
N GLN A 98 22.72 5.05 9.46
CA GLN A 98 23.89 4.27 8.98
C GLN A 98 24.22 3.06 9.88
N ASP A 99 23.23 2.56 10.60
CA ASP A 99 23.37 1.47 11.58
C ASP A 99 23.51 0.12 10.88
N GLN A 100 24.56 -0.63 11.22
CA GLN A 100 24.89 -1.90 10.56
C GLN A 100 23.85 -3.00 10.84
N GLU A 101 23.31 -3.05 12.06
CA GLU A 101 22.32 -4.08 12.43
C GLU A 101 21.02 -3.89 11.62
N VAL A 102 20.63 -2.63 11.43
CA VAL A 102 19.46 -2.28 10.60
C VAL A 102 19.72 -2.59 9.11
N LYS A 103 20.94 -2.34 8.62
CA LYS A 103 21.35 -2.70 7.25
C LYS A 103 21.23 -4.22 7.03
N GLU A 104 21.72 -5.01 7.99
CA GLU A 104 21.62 -6.48 7.91
C GLU A 104 20.15 -6.94 7.90
N ALA A 105 19.27 -6.25 8.65
CA ALA A 105 17.83 -6.54 8.65
C ALA A 105 17.22 -6.25 7.27
N ALA A 106 17.59 -5.13 6.66
CA ALA A 106 17.12 -4.77 5.31
C ALA A 106 17.58 -5.81 4.28
N LEU A 107 18.85 -6.21 4.34
CA LEU A 107 19.41 -7.23 3.44
C LEU A 107 18.74 -8.60 3.61
N ALA A 108 18.48 -9.01 4.85
CA ALA A 108 17.76 -10.27 5.12
C ALA A 108 16.34 -10.23 4.53
N THR A 109 15.67 -9.08 4.61
CA THR A 109 14.32 -8.92 4.05
C THR A 109 14.37 -8.93 2.52
N ALA A 110 15.38 -8.30 1.91
CA ALA A 110 15.58 -8.37 0.47
C ALA A 110 15.86 -9.82 0.03
N GLN A 111 16.65 -10.55 0.80
CA GLN A 111 16.92 -11.97 0.51
C GLN A 111 15.64 -12.80 0.52
N ALA A 112 14.71 -12.53 1.45
CA ALA A 112 13.39 -13.20 1.44
C ALA A 112 12.65 -12.96 0.13
N LEU A 113 12.65 -11.72 -0.39
CA LEU A 113 12.02 -11.40 -1.66
C LEU A 113 12.72 -12.09 -2.84
N ILE A 114 14.06 -12.12 -2.84
CA ILE A 114 14.85 -12.81 -3.87
C ILE A 114 14.48 -14.29 -3.90
N GLN A 115 14.37 -14.92 -2.71
CA GLN A 115 13.98 -16.34 -2.59
C GLN A 115 12.55 -16.61 -3.06
N GLY A 116 11.68 -15.62 -3.02
CA GLY A 116 10.27 -15.73 -3.40
C GLY A 116 9.91 -15.11 -4.75
N GLN A 117 10.90 -14.61 -5.50
CA GLN A 117 10.63 -14.00 -6.80
C GLN A 117 10.30 -15.08 -7.84
N LEU A 118 9.19 -14.91 -8.57
CA LEU A 118 8.71 -15.85 -9.57
C LEU A 118 9.44 -15.67 -10.91
N GLN A 119 9.46 -16.72 -11.71
CA GLN A 119 10.00 -16.68 -13.09
C GLN A 119 9.25 -15.64 -13.94
N SER A 120 7.95 -15.38 -13.67
CA SER A 120 7.18 -14.34 -14.34
C SER A 120 7.64 -12.93 -13.99
N GLY A 121 8.51 -12.75 -12.98
CA GLY A 121 9.20 -11.49 -12.69
C GLY A 121 8.84 -10.85 -11.36
N GLY A 122 7.60 -10.98 -10.94
CA GLY A 122 7.13 -10.40 -9.66
C GLY A 122 6.92 -11.46 -8.60
N TRP A 123 5.86 -11.28 -7.81
CA TRP A 123 5.59 -12.15 -6.65
C TRP A 123 4.10 -12.53 -6.60
N TYR A 124 3.86 -13.68 -5.99
CA TYR A 124 2.54 -14.10 -5.56
C TYR A 124 2.19 -13.36 -4.26
N HIS A 125 1.01 -13.62 -3.65
CA HIS A 125 0.63 -12.90 -2.42
C HIS A 125 1.43 -13.33 -1.19
N ARG A 126 2.13 -14.47 -1.26
CA ARG A 126 2.95 -14.98 -0.15
C ARG A 126 4.20 -15.69 -0.69
N ILE A 127 5.17 -15.87 0.21
CA ILE A 127 6.36 -16.70 -0.03
C ILE A 127 6.34 -17.81 1.02
N ASP A 128 6.45 -19.04 0.58
CA ASP A 128 6.53 -20.21 1.46
C ASP A 128 7.98 -20.73 1.44
N PHE A 129 8.56 -20.90 2.64
CA PHE A 129 9.96 -21.31 2.78
C PHE A 129 10.12 -22.79 3.13
N ALA A 130 9.07 -23.46 3.66
CA ALA A 130 9.11 -24.91 3.88
C ALA A 130 9.22 -25.64 2.55
N PRO A 131 10.12 -26.63 2.41
CA PRO A 131 10.38 -27.26 1.10
C PRO A 131 9.12 -27.79 0.39
N GLU A 132 8.21 -28.44 1.12
CA GLU A 132 6.99 -29.01 0.57
C GLU A 132 6.00 -27.95 0.07
N ASP A 133 5.94 -26.78 0.73
CA ASP A 133 5.08 -25.67 0.30
C ASP A 133 5.76 -24.88 -0.81
N ARG A 134 7.08 -24.69 -0.70
CA ARG A 134 7.91 -23.98 -1.68
C ARG A 134 7.84 -24.63 -3.06
N ALA A 135 7.82 -25.97 -3.11
CA ALA A 135 7.77 -26.73 -4.35
C ALA A 135 6.52 -26.48 -5.20
N ARG A 136 5.51 -25.80 -4.63
CA ARG A 136 4.29 -25.41 -5.38
C ARG A 136 4.48 -24.18 -6.26
N PHE A 137 5.61 -23.48 -6.13
CA PHE A 137 5.85 -22.19 -6.80
C PHE A 137 7.03 -22.28 -7.75
N ALA A 138 6.97 -21.55 -8.85
CA ALA A 138 8.07 -21.41 -9.81
C ALA A 138 9.00 -20.25 -9.41
N TYR A 139 9.64 -20.40 -8.25
CA TYR A 139 10.61 -19.39 -7.78
C TYR A 139 11.87 -19.46 -8.66
N ARG A 140 12.39 -18.29 -9.04
CA ARG A 140 13.53 -18.16 -9.97
C ARG A 140 14.80 -18.84 -9.49
N VAL A 141 15.02 -18.83 -8.17
CA VAL A 141 16.25 -19.36 -7.56
C VAL A 141 16.19 -20.87 -7.38
N ASP A 142 15.03 -21.48 -7.59
CA ASP A 142 14.87 -22.93 -7.55
C ASP A 142 15.00 -23.47 -8.98
N ASP A 143 15.51 -24.66 -9.12
CA ASP A 143 15.74 -25.28 -10.44
C ASP A 143 14.42 -25.82 -11.02
N VAL A 144 13.56 -24.91 -11.45
CA VAL A 144 12.23 -25.24 -11.99
C VAL A 144 12.24 -24.97 -13.51
N PRO A 145 11.89 -25.97 -14.34
CA PRO A 145 11.80 -25.74 -15.79
C PRO A 145 10.82 -24.61 -16.12
N SER A 146 11.20 -23.73 -17.03
CA SER A 146 10.41 -22.54 -17.42
C SER A 146 9.07 -22.88 -18.09
N ASP A 147 8.95 -24.09 -18.65
CA ASP A 147 7.72 -24.57 -19.28
C ASP A 147 6.81 -25.33 -18.32
N ASN A 148 7.16 -25.41 -17.05
CA ASN A 148 6.39 -26.13 -16.04
C ASN A 148 5.10 -25.36 -15.70
N ARG A 149 3.95 -25.93 -16.12
CA ARG A 149 2.61 -25.33 -15.86
C ARG A 149 1.97 -25.87 -14.57
N ARG A 150 2.65 -26.74 -13.84
CA ARG A 150 2.12 -27.33 -12.60
C ARG A 150 2.33 -26.41 -11.39
N GLN A 151 3.35 -25.58 -11.45
CA GLN A 151 3.70 -24.68 -10.36
C GLN A 151 3.12 -23.30 -10.57
N VAL A 152 2.84 -22.60 -9.46
CA VAL A 152 2.31 -21.23 -9.48
C VAL A 152 3.42 -20.29 -9.95
N ASN A 153 3.22 -19.66 -11.09
CA ASN A 153 4.12 -18.66 -11.67
C ASN A 153 3.36 -17.36 -11.97
N GLN A 154 2.48 -16.96 -11.05
CA GLN A 154 1.56 -15.84 -11.28
C GLN A 154 1.98 -14.61 -10.50
N THR A 155 2.58 -13.63 -11.19
CA THR A 155 2.82 -12.29 -10.65
C THR A 155 1.47 -11.60 -10.40
N THR A 156 1.32 -10.94 -9.26
CA THR A 156 0.11 -10.19 -8.95
C THR A 156 0.42 -8.72 -8.65
N PHE A 157 -0.35 -7.82 -9.30
CA PHE A 157 -0.36 -6.38 -9.03
C PHE A 157 -1.48 -5.99 -8.05
N ASP A 158 -2.27 -6.96 -7.62
CA ASP A 158 -3.35 -6.79 -6.66
C ASP A 158 -2.81 -6.28 -5.31
N ASP A 159 -3.46 -5.28 -4.71
CA ASP A 159 -3.12 -4.76 -3.37
C ASP A 159 -1.63 -4.36 -3.22
N ASP A 160 -1.06 -3.80 -4.27
CA ASP A 160 0.32 -3.27 -4.23
C ASP A 160 1.39 -4.33 -3.89
N LYS A 161 1.13 -5.60 -4.17
CA LYS A 161 2.03 -6.70 -3.75
C LYS A 161 3.37 -6.67 -4.49
N SER A 162 3.37 -6.89 -5.81
CA SER A 162 4.62 -6.91 -6.58
C SER A 162 5.24 -5.51 -6.71
N GLN A 163 4.40 -4.48 -6.80
CA GLN A 163 4.87 -3.11 -6.93
C GLN A 163 5.65 -2.67 -5.68
N SER A 164 5.08 -2.92 -4.46
CA SER A 164 5.77 -2.56 -3.21
C SER A 164 7.06 -3.36 -3.00
N ALA A 165 7.08 -4.64 -3.40
CA ALA A 165 8.27 -5.47 -3.34
C ALA A 165 9.38 -4.91 -4.25
N ALA A 166 9.03 -4.57 -5.51
CA ALA A 166 9.98 -3.97 -6.45
C ALA A 166 10.48 -2.62 -5.93
N ARG A 167 9.58 -1.77 -5.40
CA ARG A 167 9.98 -0.45 -4.86
C ARG A 167 10.95 -0.61 -3.67
N PHE A 168 10.69 -1.56 -2.77
CA PHE A 168 11.62 -1.81 -1.65
C PHE A 168 13.00 -2.22 -2.17
N LEU A 169 13.06 -3.21 -3.09
CA LEU A 169 14.34 -3.65 -3.64
C LEU A 169 15.09 -2.50 -4.34
N MET A 170 14.38 -1.68 -5.12
CA MET A 170 14.98 -0.52 -5.81
C MET A 170 15.52 0.52 -4.82
N HIS A 171 14.76 0.83 -3.77
CA HIS A 171 15.21 1.79 -2.76
C HIS A 171 16.43 1.26 -2.00
N LEU A 172 16.44 -0.02 -1.65
CA LEU A 172 17.59 -0.63 -0.98
C LEU A 172 18.82 -0.65 -1.90
N ASP A 173 18.64 -1.04 -3.16
CA ASP A 173 19.71 -1.06 -4.17
C ASP A 173 20.36 0.33 -4.30
N HIS A 174 19.53 1.36 -4.45
CA HIS A 174 20.01 2.75 -4.53
C HIS A 174 20.72 3.19 -3.24
N THR A 175 20.13 2.85 -2.07
CA THR A 175 20.69 3.20 -0.76
C THR A 175 22.09 2.59 -0.57
N LEU A 176 22.28 1.39 -1.10
CA LEU A 176 23.55 0.66 -1.02
C LEU A 176 24.47 0.97 -2.22
N ASN A 177 24.18 2.04 -2.98
CA ASN A 177 24.99 2.49 -4.13
C ASN A 177 25.23 1.38 -5.14
N PHE A 178 24.23 0.49 -5.34
CA PHE A 178 24.26 -0.63 -6.30
C PHE A 178 25.37 -1.63 -6.00
N GLN A 179 25.80 -1.75 -4.73
CA GLN A 179 26.92 -2.63 -4.33
C GLN A 179 26.44 -4.04 -3.91
N GLN A 180 25.15 -4.36 -4.12
CA GLN A 180 24.59 -5.68 -3.79
C GLN A 180 24.05 -6.32 -5.07
N PRO A 181 24.87 -7.13 -5.80
CA PRO A 181 24.46 -7.64 -7.12
C PRO A 181 23.15 -8.40 -7.13
N ALA A 182 22.87 -9.20 -6.08
CA ALA A 182 21.62 -9.99 -6.01
C ALA A 182 20.39 -9.08 -5.87
N VAL A 183 20.50 -8.00 -5.08
CA VAL A 183 19.41 -7.03 -4.92
C VAL A 183 19.20 -6.28 -6.23
N HIS A 184 20.27 -5.82 -6.87
CA HIS A 184 20.25 -5.11 -8.15
C HIS A 184 19.58 -5.97 -9.23
N GLU A 185 20.00 -7.22 -9.32
CA GLU A 185 19.48 -8.16 -10.32
C GLU A 185 18.00 -8.43 -10.10
N ALA A 186 17.58 -8.72 -8.86
CA ALA A 186 16.18 -9.00 -8.56
C ALA A 186 15.28 -7.78 -8.82
N ALA A 187 15.74 -6.58 -8.45
CA ALA A 187 15.00 -5.33 -8.67
C ALA A 187 14.82 -5.08 -10.17
N THR A 188 15.90 -5.17 -10.95
CA THR A 188 15.86 -4.89 -12.39
C THR A 188 15.08 -5.97 -13.15
N TYR A 189 15.20 -7.24 -12.74
CA TYR A 189 14.40 -8.34 -13.32
C TYR A 189 12.90 -8.06 -13.15
N ALA A 190 12.49 -7.62 -11.95
CA ALA A 190 11.08 -7.33 -11.68
C ALA A 190 10.56 -6.20 -12.58
N VAL A 191 11.24 -5.04 -12.59
CA VAL A 191 10.71 -3.89 -13.34
C VAL A 191 10.79 -4.11 -14.87
N ASP A 192 11.78 -4.88 -15.35
CA ASP A 192 11.83 -5.27 -16.76
C ASP A 192 10.67 -6.21 -17.11
N ALA A 193 10.31 -7.13 -16.22
CA ALA A 193 9.13 -8.00 -16.41
C ALA A 193 7.84 -7.18 -16.40
N PHE A 194 7.75 -6.15 -15.54
CA PHE A 194 6.55 -5.28 -15.51
C PHE A 194 6.41 -4.51 -16.83
N VAL A 195 7.51 -4.05 -17.44
CA VAL A 195 7.46 -3.44 -18.78
C VAL A 195 6.92 -4.46 -19.82
N LYS A 196 7.43 -5.70 -19.78
CA LYS A 196 7.00 -6.76 -20.71
C LYS A 196 5.53 -7.16 -20.51
N ALA A 197 5.01 -7.03 -19.29
CA ALA A 197 3.62 -7.38 -18.96
C ALA A 197 2.62 -6.31 -19.38
N GLN A 198 3.10 -5.13 -19.84
CA GLN A 198 2.22 -4.04 -20.26
C GLN A 198 1.55 -4.39 -21.58
N TYR A 199 0.23 -4.21 -21.64
CA TYR A 199 -0.55 -4.41 -22.86
C TYR A 199 -0.28 -3.31 -23.89
N ALA A 200 -0.59 -3.57 -25.15
CA ALA A 200 -0.40 -2.62 -26.26
C ALA A 200 -1.19 -1.32 -26.07
N ASN A 201 -2.27 -1.34 -25.30
CA ASN A 201 -3.05 -0.12 -24.99
C ASN A 201 -2.52 0.65 -23.77
N GLY A 202 -1.43 0.18 -23.15
CA GLY A 202 -0.82 0.83 -21.99
C GLY A 202 -1.27 0.31 -20.64
N ALA A 203 -2.31 -0.52 -20.58
CA ALA A 203 -2.81 -1.11 -19.33
C ALA A 203 -1.90 -2.23 -18.83
N TRP A 204 -2.16 -2.66 -17.61
CA TRP A 204 -1.61 -3.91 -17.05
C TRP A 204 -2.76 -4.79 -16.58
N PRO A 205 -2.59 -6.12 -16.64
CA PRO A 205 -3.55 -7.04 -15.99
C PRO A 205 -3.42 -6.98 -14.47
N GLN A 206 -4.44 -7.45 -13.77
CA GLN A 206 -4.32 -7.62 -12.32
C GLN A 206 -3.25 -8.69 -11.99
N ARG A 207 -3.20 -9.74 -12.80
CA ARG A 207 -2.26 -10.87 -12.61
C ARG A 207 -1.83 -11.43 -13.97
N TYR A 208 -0.59 -11.87 -14.05
CA TYR A 208 -0.10 -12.52 -15.27
C TYR A 208 0.85 -13.68 -14.94
N THR A 209 0.90 -14.65 -15.85
CA THR A 209 1.85 -15.76 -15.86
C THR A 209 2.78 -15.63 -17.07
N ASP A 210 2.17 -15.33 -18.21
CA ASP A 210 2.88 -15.16 -19.48
C ASP A 210 2.77 -13.70 -19.93
N PHE A 211 3.72 -13.25 -20.72
CA PHE A 211 3.69 -11.89 -21.27
C PHE A 211 2.68 -11.81 -22.42
N PRO A 212 1.98 -10.69 -22.57
CA PRO A 212 0.94 -10.57 -23.60
C PRO A 212 1.50 -10.58 -25.01
N ASP A 213 0.69 -11.06 -25.95
CA ASP A 213 0.97 -10.93 -27.38
C ASP A 213 0.94 -9.42 -27.72
N PRO A 214 2.01 -8.86 -28.31
CA PRO A 214 2.04 -7.46 -28.71
C PRO A 214 0.92 -7.04 -29.68
N GLN A 215 0.32 -7.99 -30.39
CA GLN A 215 -0.78 -7.69 -31.32
C GLN A 215 -2.16 -7.69 -30.62
N ALA A 216 -2.21 -8.20 -29.39
CA ALA A 216 -3.44 -8.19 -28.61
C ALA A 216 -3.61 -6.83 -27.89
N HIS A 217 -4.83 -6.58 -27.39
CA HIS A 217 -5.11 -5.42 -26.54
C HIS A 217 -4.77 -4.07 -27.19
N GLN A 218 -5.11 -3.90 -28.46
CA GLN A 218 -4.83 -2.66 -29.20
C GLN A 218 -5.57 -1.46 -28.61
N PRO A 219 -5.00 -0.24 -28.71
CA PRO A 219 -5.63 0.98 -28.15
C PRO A 219 -7.05 1.20 -28.69
N ARG A 220 -7.99 1.45 -27.77
CA ARG A 220 -9.41 1.70 -28.07
C ARG A 220 -9.96 2.62 -26.98
N GLN A 221 -10.83 3.54 -27.37
CA GLN A 221 -11.52 4.42 -26.42
C GLN A 221 -12.58 3.63 -25.65
N ALA A 222 -12.69 3.88 -24.36
CA ALA A 222 -13.72 3.25 -23.52
C ALA A 222 -15.11 3.65 -23.95
N SER A 223 -16.04 2.71 -23.81
CA SER A 223 -17.44 2.94 -24.15
C SER A 223 -18.36 2.35 -23.08
N ILE A 224 -19.57 2.91 -23.01
CA ILE A 224 -20.62 2.41 -22.13
C ILE A 224 -21.40 1.34 -22.94
N PRO A 225 -21.47 0.09 -22.48
CA PRO A 225 -22.24 -0.92 -23.21
C PRO A 225 -23.74 -0.57 -23.19
N GLN A 226 -24.43 -0.83 -24.27
CA GLN A 226 -25.88 -0.59 -24.37
C GLN A 226 -26.64 -1.39 -23.30
N ASN A 227 -26.19 -2.60 -23.03
CA ASN A 227 -26.78 -3.48 -22.02
C ASN A 227 -25.66 -4.15 -21.23
N TRP A 228 -25.91 -4.39 -19.96
CA TRP A 228 -25.00 -5.18 -19.13
C TRP A 228 -25.81 -6.04 -18.15
N SER A 229 -25.32 -7.23 -17.85
CA SER A 229 -26.01 -8.16 -16.95
C SER A 229 -26.05 -7.60 -15.53
N ARG A 230 -27.22 -7.57 -14.93
CA ARG A 230 -27.38 -7.22 -13.51
C ARG A 230 -27.13 -8.42 -12.59
N THR A 231 -26.91 -9.59 -13.18
CA THR A 231 -26.56 -10.82 -12.46
C THR A 231 -25.09 -11.16 -12.72
N TYR A 232 -24.37 -11.50 -11.65
CA TYR A 232 -22.95 -11.82 -11.74
C TYR A 232 -22.70 -13.04 -12.64
N PRO A 233 -21.90 -12.93 -13.70
CA PRO A 233 -21.75 -13.99 -14.69
C PRO A 233 -20.65 -15.04 -14.36
N LYS A 234 -19.99 -14.95 -13.20
CA LYS A 234 -18.93 -15.87 -12.75
C LYS A 234 -17.77 -16.00 -13.75
N ARG A 235 -17.37 -14.90 -14.38
CA ARG A 235 -16.29 -14.89 -15.38
C ARG A 235 -14.90 -14.77 -14.71
N ASP A 236 -13.86 -15.18 -15.42
CA ASP A 236 -12.47 -14.86 -15.06
C ASP A 236 -12.17 -13.43 -15.55
N TYR A 237 -11.70 -12.59 -14.64
CA TYR A 237 -11.42 -11.17 -14.89
C TYR A 237 -9.94 -10.80 -14.67
N LYS A 238 -9.09 -11.79 -14.36
CA LYS A 238 -7.70 -11.51 -13.95
C LYS A 238 -6.88 -10.84 -15.05
N GLY A 239 -7.25 -11.07 -16.31
CA GLY A 239 -6.62 -10.44 -17.48
C GLY A 239 -7.27 -9.12 -17.89
N ASP A 240 -8.35 -8.70 -17.24
CA ASP A 240 -9.01 -7.42 -17.51
C ASP A 240 -8.08 -6.25 -17.11
N TYR A 241 -8.33 -5.07 -17.70
CA TYR A 241 -7.61 -3.85 -17.36
C TYR A 241 -8.13 -3.34 -16.02
N THR A 242 -7.37 -3.55 -14.95
CA THR A 242 -7.85 -3.42 -13.58
C THR A 242 -7.33 -2.15 -12.91
N LEU A 243 -8.27 -1.28 -12.51
CA LEU A 243 -7.98 -0.10 -11.71
C LEU A 243 -8.22 -0.35 -10.21
N ASN A 244 -8.87 -1.47 -9.87
CA ASN A 244 -9.14 -1.85 -8.47
C ASN A 244 -7.86 -1.78 -7.65
N ASP A 245 -7.99 -1.28 -6.41
CA ASP A 245 -6.91 -1.16 -5.43
C ASP A 245 -5.68 -0.43 -6.01
N ASN A 246 -5.92 0.50 -6.95
CA ASN A 246 -4.91 1.33 -7.63
C ASN A 246 -3.87 0.52 -8.43
N SER A 247 -4.17 -0.71 -8.81
CA SER A 247 -3.19 -1.63 -9.43
C SER A 247 -2.33 -0.96 -10.51
N ILE A 248 -2.98 -0.35 -11.53
CA ILE A 248 -2.25 0.31 -12.63
C ILE A 248 -1.53 1.59 -12.14
N SER A 249 -2.16 2.37 -11.27
CA SER A 249 -1.53 3.59 -10.69
C SER A 249 -0.24 3.25 -9.95
N ASP A 250 -0.25 2.16 -9.19
CA ASP A 250 0.94 1.73 -8.43
C ASP A 250 2.03 1.17 -9.35
N VAL A 251 1.67 0.52 -10.47
CA VAL A 251 2.69 0.15 -11.47
C VAL A 251 3.30 1.41 -12.11
N ILE A 252 2.46 2.40 -12.48
CA ILE A 252 2.96 3.68 -13.05
C ILE A 252 3.97 4.34 -12.10
N THR A 253 3.63 4.45 -10.81
CA THR A 253 4.55 5.05 -9.83
C THR A 253 5.82 4.24 -9.65
N THR A 254 5.71 2.90 -9.73
CA THR A 254 6.86 2.00 -9.66
C THR A 254 7.78 2.19 -10.88
N MET A 255 7.21 2.38 -12.07
CA MET A 255 7.98 2.64 -13.29
C MET A 255 8.68 4.00 -13.24
N LEU A 256 8.00 5.04 -12.71
CA LEU A 256 8.63 6.35 -12.52
C LEU A 256 9.82 6.27 -11.54
N LEU A 257 9.66 5.51 -10.46
CA LEU A 257 10.75 5.27 -9.50
C LEU A 257 11.90 4.50 -10.16
N ALA A 258 11.60 3.50 -10.97
CA ALA A 258 12.62 2.74 -11.71
C ALA A 258 13.40 3.65 -12.65
N TRP A 259 12.71 4.59 -13.31
CA TRP A 259 13.38 5.59 -14.16
C TRP A 259 14.26 6.53 -13.32
N ASP A 260 13.76 7.00 -12.17
CA ASP A 260 14.54 7.88 -11.28
C ASP A 260 15.84 7.21 -10.84
N ILE A 261 15.78 5.92 -10.49
CA ILE A 261 16.91 5.19 -9.92
C ILE A 261 17.88 4.69 -11.00
N TYR A 262 17.35 4.12 -12.09
CA TYR A 262 18.19 3.44 -13.09
C TYR A 262 18.39 4.24 -14.38
N GLY A 263 17.63 5.30 -14.61
CA GLY A 263 17.78 6.19 -15.77
C GLY A 263 17.44 5.55 -17.12
N LYS A 264 16.75 4.41 -17.14
CA LYS A 264 16.48 3.70 -18.41
C LYS A 264 15.16 4.19 -19.02
N PRO A 265 15.18 4.80 -20.23
CA PRO A 265 13.97 5.39 -20.83
C PRO A 265 12.75 4.48 -20.88
N ARG A 266 12.95 3.17 -21.08
CA ARG A 266 11.82 2.23 -21.17
C ARG A 266 10.89 2.27 -19.94
N TYR A 267 11.41 2.60 -18.75
CA TYR A 267 10.59 2.71 -17.54
C TYR A 267 9.72 3.97 -17.57
N PHE A 268 10.31 5.08 -17.99
CA PHE A 268 9.57 6.34 -18.17
C PHE A 268 8.50 6.19 -19.26
N ASP A 269 8.86 5.54 -20.39
CA ASP A 269 7.93 5.32 -21.50
C ASP A 269 6.76 4.43 -21.05
N ALA A 270 7.03 3.37 -20.27
CA ALA A 270 5.99 2.50 -19.74
C ALA A 270 5.04 3.28 -18.80
N ALA A 271 5.58 4.15 -17.94
CA ALA A 271 4.75 5.00 -17.07
C ALA A 271 3.84 5.93 -17.89
N CYS A 272 4.42 6.60 -18.91
CA CYS A 272 3.65 7.48 -19.79
C CYS A 272 2.56 6.71 -20.54
N HIS A 273 2.89 5.52 -21.05
CA HIS A 273 1.95 4.66 -21.76
C HIS A 273 0.80 4.20 -20.84
N GLY A 274 1.09 3.91 -19.55
CA GLY A 274 0.05 3.66 -18.55
C GLY A 274 -0.88 4.87 -18.37
N GLY A 275 -0.30 6.07 -18.40
CA GLY A 275 -1.09 7.31 -18.40
C GLY A 275 -1.97 7.45 -19.63
N ASP A 276 -1.46 7.05 -20.80
CA ASP A 276 -2.25 7.06 -22.05
C ASP A 276 -3.44 6.10 -21.95
N PHE A 277 -3.24 4.93 -21.29
CA PHE A 277 -4.37 4.05 -21.01
C PHE A 277 -5.47 4.77 -20.21
N PHE A 278 -5.09 5.57 -19.21
CA PHE A 278 -6.10 6.31 -18.42
C PHE A 278 -6.90 7.29 -19.29
N LEU A 279 -6.27 7.90 -20.32
CA LEU A 279 -6.98 8.77 -21.26
C LEU A 279 -7.96 7.96 -22.10
N LEU A 280 -7.55 6.79 -22.58
CA LEU A 280 -8.42 5.87 -23.32
C LEU A 280 -9.56 5.33 -22.46
N ALA A 281 -9.30 5.10 -21.16
CA ALA A 281 -10.24 4.47 -20.24
C ALA A 281 -11.29 5.45 -19.69
N GLN A 282 -11.13 6.77 -19.89
CA GLN A 282 -12.16 7.71 -19.44
C GLN A 282 -13.45 7.46 -20.23
N LEU A 283 -14.54 7.20 -19.50
CA LEU A 283 -15.84 6.95 -20.12
C LEU A 283 -16.38 8.24 -20.75
N PRO A 284 -17.21 8.12 -21.79
CA PRO A 284 -17.78 9.30 -22.45
C PRO A 284 -18.84 10.00 -21.58
N ALA A 285 -19.18 11.23 -21.97
CA ALA A 285 -20.31 11.93 -21.39
C ALA A 285 -21.58 11.05 -21.47
N PRO A 286 -22.47 11.11 -20.48
CA PRO A 286 -22.48 12.05 -19.36
C PRO A 286 -21.72 11.65 -18.12
N GLN A 287 -20.92 10.56 -18.16
CA GLN A 287 -20.23 10.03 -17.00
C GLN A 287 -18.71 9.96 -17.23
N PRO A 288 -18.01 11.12 -17.39
CA PRO A 288 -16.57 11.12 -17.72
C PRO A 288 -15.70 10.74 -16.51
N GLY A 289 -15.88 9.52 -16.03
CA GLY A 289 -15.09 8.91 -14.97
C GLY A 289 -14.47 7.61 -15.44
N TRP A 290 -14.09 6.76 -14.51
CA TRP A 290 -13.42 5.47 -14.80
C TRP A 290 -14.17 4.34 -14.10
N ALA A 291 -14.12 3.15 -14.71
CA ALA A 291 -14.62 1.92 -14.10
C ALA A 291 -13.53 1.27 -13.24
N GLN A 292 -13.93 0.33 -12.38
CA GLN A 292 -12.99 -0.45 -11.58
C GLN A 292 -12.15 -1.39 -12.46
N GLN A 293 -12.75 -1.92 -13.52
CA GLN A 293 -12.03 -2.72 -14.53
C GLN A 293 -12.78 -2.66 -15.87
N TYR A 294 -12.03 -2.96 -16.92
CA TYR A 294 -12.54 -2.97 -18.29
C TYR A 294 -12.16 -4.29 -18.97
N ASN A 295 -13.06 -4.81 -19.77
CA ASN A 295 -12.78 -5.96 -20.62
C ASN A 295 -11.95 -5.56 -21.86
N ASP A 296 -11.63 -6.51 -22.71
CA ASP A 296 -10.84 -6.32 -23.93
C ASP A 296 -11.52 -5.38 -24.97
N GLN A 297 -12.84 -5.14 -24.82
CA GLN A 297 -13.59 -4.18 -25.66
C GLN A 297 -13.57 -2.76 -25.06
N MET A 298 -12.82 -2.53 -23.98
CA MET A 298 -12.77 -1.28 -23.24
C MET A 298 -14.13 -0.86 -22.71
N GLN A 299 -14.90 -1.84 -22.23
CA GLN A 299 -16.18 -1.61 -21.57
C GLN A 299 -16.10 -2.01 -20.10
N PRO A 300 -16.73 -1.26 -19.18
CA PRO A 300 -16.79 -1.67 -17.78
C PRO A 300 -17.31 -3.09 -17.65
N SER A 301 -16.70 -3.89 -16.79
CA SER A 301 -16.99 -5.32 -16.68
C SER A 301 -17.11 -5.78 -15.23
N TRP A 302 -17.79 -6.92 -15.02
CA TRP A 302 -17.87 -7.59 -13.73
C TRP A 302 -16.49 -8.13 -13.32
N ALA A 303 -16.10 -7.93 -12.06
CA ALA A 303 -15.00 -8.67 -11.44
C ALA A 303 -15.55 -9.69 -10.45
N ARG A 304 -15.58 -9.36 -9.15
CA ARG A 304 -16.19 -10.24 -8.13
C ARG A 304 -17.71 -10.02 -8.07
N LYS A 305 -18.42 -10.93 -7.40
CA LYS A 305 -19.90 -10.92 -7.33
C LYS A 305 -20.50 -9.62 -6.76
N PHE A 306 -19.66 -8.77 -6.17
CA PHE A 306 -20.09 -7.46 -5.62
C PHE A 306 -19.37 -6.30 -6.31
N GLU A 307 -18.79 -6.51 -7.49
CA GLU A 307 -18.07 -5.50 -8.28
C GLU A 307 -18.66 -5.44 -9.69
N PRO A 308 -19.71 -4.65 -9.89
CA PRO A 308 -20.45 -4.62 -11.15
C PRO A 308 -19.79 -3.71 -12.19
N PRO A 309 -20.17 -3.84 -13.47
CA PRO A 309 -19.86 -2.80 -14.46
C PRO A 309 -20.41 -1.46 -13.99
N ALA A 310 -19.55 -0.49 -13.71
CA ALA A 310 -19.97 0.77 -13.07
C ALA A 310 -18.90 1.83 -13.23
N VAL A 311 -19.29 3.10 -13.11
CA VAL A 311 -18.34 4.19 -12.84
C VAL A 311 -17.96 4.10 -11.36
N THR A 312 -16.68 4.24 -11.03
CA THR A 312 -16.24 4.11 -9.64
C THR A 312 -15.86 5.46 -9.02
N GLY A 313 -16.37 5.70 -7.78
CA GLY A 313 -16.02 6.89 -7.00
C GLY A 313 -14.68 6.75 -6.26
N GLY A 314 -14.20 5.54 -6.06
CA GLY A 314 -12.93 5.28 -5.37
C GLY A 314 -11.73 5.35 -6.30
N GLU A 315 -11.65 4.40 -7.19
CA GLU A 315 -10.52 4.21 -8.10
C GLU A 315 -10.29 5.42 -9.01
N SER A 316 -11.35 6.10 -9.42
CA SER A 316 -11.24 7.33 -10.23
C SER A 316 -10.45 8.43 -9.54
N GLN A 317 -10.52 8.51 -8.20
CA GLN A 317 -9.69 9.48 -7.46
C GLN A 317 -8.20 9.10 -7.53
N GLY A 318 -7.89 7.81 -7.56
CA GLY A 318 -6.54 7.30 -7.79
C GLY A 318 -6.03 7.69 -9.16
N VAL A 319 -6.84 7.48 -10.20
CA VAL A 319 -6.51 7.85 -11.58
C VAL A 319 -6.24 9.35 -11.67
N LEU A 320 -7.12 10.19 -11.10
CA LEU A 320 -6.96 11.65 -11.12
C LEU A 320 -5.60 12.07 -10.51
N ARG A 321 -5.25 11.50 -9.35
CA ARG A 321 -3.95 11.81 -8.71
C ARG A 321 -2.77 11.36 -9.56
N THR A 322 -2.88 10.19 -10.21
CA THR A 322 -1.81 9.66 -11.06
C THR A 322 -1.64 10.52 -12.32
N LEU A 323 -2.72 11.01 -12.90
CA LEU A 323 -2.66 11.94 -14.04
C LEU A 323 -1.99 13.26 -13.66
N LEU A 324 -2.30 13.81 -12.46
CA LEU A 324 -1.62 15.01 -11.95
C LEU A 324 -0.11 14.75 -11.76
N LEU A 325 0.25 13.58 -11.19
CA LEU A 325 1.65 13.18 -11.04
C LEU A 325 2.34 13.07 -12.42
N LEU A 326 1.70 12.43 -13.38
CA LEU A 326 2.27 12.30 -14.73
C LEU A 326 2.48 13.66 -15.38
N TYR A 327 1.51 14.60 -15.25
CA TYR A 327 1.71 15.95 -15.73
C TYR A 327 2.91 16.62 -15.05
N GLN A 328 2.97 16.52 -13.73
CA GLN A 328 4.06 17.11 -12.94
C GLN A 328 5.44 16.57 -13.38
N ARG A 329 5.50 15.26 -13.69
CA ARG A 329 6.75 14.59 -14.07
C ARG A 329 7.13 14.79 -15.53
N THR A 330 6.17 15.01 -16.42
CA THR A 330 6.40 15.03 -17.88
C THR A 330 6.17 16.38 -18.54
N GLY A 331 5.38 17.26 -17.93
CA GLY A 331 4.91 18.50 -18.55
C GLY A 331 3.89 18.31 -19.67
N LYS A 332 3.45 17.06 -19.93
CA LYS A 332 2.54 16.76 -21.06
C LYS A 332 1.11 17.12 -20.70
N SER A 333 0.60 18.21 -21.30
CA SER A 333 -0.75 18.74 -20.99
C SER A 333 -1.88 17.75 -21.20
N LYS A 334 -1.68 16.73 -22.04
CA LYS A 334 -2.71 15.68 -22.27
C LYS A 334 -3.17 15.03 -20.97
N PHE A 335 -2.30 14.93 -19.95
CA PHE A 335 -2.65 14.32 -18.68
C PHE A 335 -3.55 15.21 -17.80
N LEU A 336 -3.63 16.52 -18.09
CA LEU A 336 -4.60 17.40 -17.41
C LEU A 336 -5.97 17.41 -18.08
N THR A 337 -6.05 17.04 -19.36
CA THR A 337 -7.26 17.19 -20.20
C THR A 337 -8.51 16.52 -19.59
N PRO A 338 -8.45 15.27 -19.08
CA PRO A 338 -9.66 14.61 -18.58
C PRO A 338 -10.10 15.09 -17.20
N ILE A 339 -9.27 15.85 -16.47
CA ILE A 339 -9.49 16.12 -15.05
C ILE A 339 -10.72 17.02 -14.80
N PRO A 340 -10.90 18.16 -15.51
CA PRO A 340 -12.03 19.04 -15.21
C PRO A 340 -13.40 18.36 -15.36
N SER A 341 -13.60 17.61 -16.45
CA SER A 341 -14.87 16.92 -16.69
C SER A 341 -15.13 15.85 -15.63
N ALA A 342 -14.10 15.10 -15.23
CA ALA A 342 -14.22 14.09 -14.19
C ALA A 342 -14.54 14.72 -12.84
N LEU A 343 -13.85 15.81 -12.47
CA LEU A 343 -14.12 16.52 -11.20
C LEU A 343 -15.56 17.06 -11.19
N ALA A 344 -16.04 17.64 -12.23
CA ALA A 344 -17.42 18.05 -12.36
C ALA A 344 -18.38 16.87 -12.13
N UNK A 345 -18.13 15.70 -12.66
CA UNK A 345 -18.83 14.58 -12.54
C UNK A 345 -18.97 14.16 -11.23
N TYR A 346 -17.85 14.05 -10.60
CA TYR A 346 -17.91 13.50 -9.23
C TYR A 346 -18.49 14.49 -8.20
N ARG A 347 -18.39 15.75 -8.41
CA ARG A 347 -19.05 16.74 -7.53
C ARG A 347 -20.57 16.60 -7.58
N SER A 348 -21.14 16.40 -8.75
CA SER A 348 -22.59 16.20 -8.88
C SER A 348 -23.03 14.82 -8.37
N SER A 349 -22.10 13.92 -8.14
CA SER A 349 -22.35 12.56 -7.64
C SER A 349 -22.19 12.41 -6.12
N UNK A 350 -21.83 13.22 -5.34
CA UNK A 350 -21.66 13.18 -4.01
C UNK A 350 -22.90 12.79 -3.39
N LEU A 351 -22.72 11.96 -2.49
CA LEU A 351 -23.84 11.53 -1.64
C LEU A 351 -24.15 12.62 -0.60
N PRO A 352 -25.35 12.60 -0.01
CA PRO A 352 -25.68 13.59 1.04
C PRO A 352 -24.68 13.63 2.21
N SER A 353 -23.96 12.54 2.47
CA SER A 353 -22.92 12.43 3.50
C SER A 353 -21.59 13.12 3.12
N GLY A 354 -21.47 13.65 1.90
CA GLY A 354 -20.21 14.18 1.38
C GLY A 354 -19.24 13.10 0.87
N LYS A 355 -19.61 11.82 1.00
CA LYS A 355 -18.86 10.70 0.44
C LYS A 355 -19.23 10.49 -1.03
N LEU A 356 -18.50 9.58 -1.69
CA LEU A 356 -18.89 9.05 -2.99
C LEU A 356 -19.36 7.60 -2.83
N ALA A 357 -20.30 7.18 -3.67
CA ALA A 357 -20.56 5.75 -3.80
C ALA A 357 -19.33 5.09 -4.44
N ARG A 358 -19.03 3.85 -4.07
CA ARG A 358 -17.98 3.14 -4.78
C ARG A 358 -18.37 2.89 -6.23
N PHE A 359 -19.64 2.59 -6.47
CA PHE A 359 -20.17 2.27 -7.80
C PHE A 359 -21.34 3.18 -8.15
N TYR A 360 -21.36 3.65 -9.40
CA TYR A 360 -22.48 4.39 -10.01
C TYR A 360 -22.91 3.67 -11.28
N GLU A 361 -24.20 3.47 -11.41
CA GLU A 361 -24.79 2.78 -12.55
C GLU A 361 -24.48 3.46 -13.88
N LEU A 362 -24.09 2.66 -14.86
CA LEU A 362 -23.78 3.15 -16.20
C LEU A 362 -25.05 3.76 -16.84
N GLY A 363 -24.91 4.92 -17.40
CA GLY A 363 -25.96 5.66 -18.09
C GLY A 363 -26.81 6.53 -17.18
N THR A 364 -27.10 6.12 -15.95
CA THR A 364 -28.00 6.85 -15.03
C THR A 364 -27.29 7.61 -13.91
N ASN A 365 -26.08 7.19 -13.58
CA ASN A 365 -25.28 7.73 -12.48
C ASN A 365 -25.89 7.51 -11.08
N LYS A 366 -26.87 6.61 -10.93
CA LYS A 366 -27.44 6.27 -9.63
C LYS A 366 -26.43 5.48 -8.80
N PRO A 367 -26.27 5.78 -7.50
CA PRO A 367 -25.41 4.94 -6.65
C PRO A 367 -25.88 3.48 -6.65
N LEU A 368 -24.92 2.56 -6.75
CA LEU A 368 -25.19 1.11 -6.75
C LEU A 368 -24.59 0.49 -5.50
N TYR A 369 -25.36 -0.41 -4.89
CA TYR A 369 -25.00 -1.14 -3.68
C TYR A 369 -25.36 -2.61 -3.84
N PHE A 370 -25.06 -3.40 -2.82
CA PHE A 370 -25.45 -4.81 -2.73
C PHE A 370 -26.06 -5.09 -1.36
N THR A 371 -27.07 -5.94 -1.35
CA THR A 371 -27.57 -6.50 -0.09
C THR A 371 -26.54 -7.49 0.49
N LYS A 372 -26.72 -7.91 1.74
CA LYS A 372 -25.88 -8.95 2.37
C LYS A 372 -25.84 -10.26 1.57
N ASP A 373 -26.91 -10.52 0.81
CA ASP A 373 -27.00 -11.70 -0.07
C ASP A 373 -26.45 -11.43 -1.49
N TYR A 374 -25.77 -10.30 -1.67
CA TYR A 374 -25.15 -9.91 -2.94
C TYR A 374 -26.14 -9.68 -4.09
N GLN A 375 -27.36 -9.20 -3.77
CA GLN A 375 -28.30 -8.74 -4.77
C GLN A 375 -28.05 -7.25 -5.05
N LEU A 376 -27.96 -6.88 -6.32
CA LEU A 376 -27.73 -5.50 -6.73
C LEU A 376 -28.94 -4.62 -6.37
N THR A 377 -28.69 -3.46 -5.74
CA THR A 377 -29.74 -2.57 -5.24
C THR A 377 -29.28 -1.10 -5.31
N TYR A 378 -30.26 -0.18 -5.21
CA TYR A 378 -29.98 1.25 -5.04
C TYR A 378 -30.02 1.69 -3.57
N SER A 379 -30.39 0.78 -2.66
CA SER A 379 -30.48 1.06 -1.22
C SER A 379 -29.20 0.66 -0.50
N ASP A 380 -28.70 1.54 0.37
CA ASP A 380 -27.53 1.28 1.22
C ASP A 380 -27.90 0.74 2.60
N ALA A 381 -29.17 0.35 2.81
CA ALA A 381 -29.67 -0.07 4.13
C ALA A 381 -29.16 -1.45 4.59
N ASP A 382 -28.77 -2.33 3.66
CA ASP A 382 -28.43 -3.73 3.98
C ASP A 382 -27.09 -4.17 3.37
N MET A 383 -26.11 -3.28 3.36
CA MET A 383 -24.83 -3.56 2.71
C MET A 383 -24.01 -4.63 3.45
N PRO A 384 -23.23 -5.47 2.72
CA PRO A 384 -22.22 -6.32 3.35
C PRO A 384 -21.19 -5.47 4.09
N THR A 385 -20.68 -5.98 5.21
CA THR A 385 -19.76 -5.23 6.07
C THR A 385 -18.27 -5.43 5.71
N HIS A 386 -17.97 -6.42 4.87
CA HIS A 386 -16.57 -6.75 4.51
C HIS A 386 -16.00 -5.85 3.40
N TYR A 387 -16.82 -5.01 2.78
CA TYR A 387 -16.44 -4.20 1.61
C TYR A 387 -17.04 -2.80 1.73
N SER A 388 -16.25 -1.77 1.42
CA SER A 388 -16.71 -0.38 1.54
C SER A 388 -17.43 0.07 0.27
N PHE A 389 -18.75 0.17 0.32
CA PHE A 389 -19.58 0.65 -0.79
C PHE A 389 -19.72 2.18 -0.82
N GLN A 390 -19.27 2.86 0.23
CA GLN A 390 -19.17 4.32 0.28
C GLN A 390 -17.72 4.68 0.61
N VAL A 391 -17.14 5.61 -0.13
CA VAL A 391 -15.72 5.96 -0.02
C VAL A 391 -15.57 7.46 0.27
N GLY A 392 -14.49 7.81 0.94
CA GLY A 392 -14.19 9.22 1.25
C GLY A 392 -13.93 10.02 -0.03
N SER A 393 -14.27 11.31 0.02
CA SER A 393 -14.05 12.22 -1.11
C SER A 393 -12.78 13.05 -0.87
N ASN A 394 -11.84 12.98 -1.80
CA ASN A 394 -10.64 13.83 -1.86
C ASN A 394 -10.74 14.86 -3.00
N LEU A 395 -11.93 15.09 -3.54
CA LEU A 395 -12.11 15.95 -4.72
C LEU A 395 -11.62 17.38 -4.51
N ALA A 396 -11.83 17.93 -3.30
CA ALA A 396 -11.38 19.30 -2.99
C ALA A 396 -9.85 19.40 -3.09
N ARG A 397 -9.13 18.40 -2.56
CA ARG A 397 -7.67 18.37 -2.63
C ARG A 397 -7.19 18.16 -4.07
N ILE A 398 -7.82 17.23 -4.80
CA ILE A 398 -7.47 16.97 -6.21
C ILE A 398 -7.67 18.25 -7.05
N GLN A 399 -8.77 19.00 -6.81
CA GLN A 399 -9.02 20.26 -7.49
C GLN A 399 -7.91 21.27 -7.16
N ALA A 400 -7.57 21.44 -5.90
CA ALA A 400 -6.53 22.40 -5.49
C ALA A 400 -5.17 22.05 -6.14
N ASP A 401 -4.83 20.77 -6.21
CA ASP A 401 -3.60 20.31 -6.87
C ASP A 401 -3.66 20.58 -8.39
N TYR A 402 -4.82 20.33 -9.01
CA TYR A 402 -5.04 20.63 -10.43
C TYR A 402 -4.87 22.13 -10.69
N ASP A 403 -5.55 22.98 -9.92
CA ASP A 403 -5.51 24.45 -10.10
C ASP A 403 -4.07 24.98 -9.98
N LYS A 404 -3.33 24.47 -9.02
CA LYS A 404 -1.94 24.83 -8.78
C LYS A 404 -1.04 24.47 -9.99
N LEU A 405 -1.22 23.28 -10.54
CA LEU A 405 -0.45 22.79 -11.67
C LEU A 405 -0.87 23.50 -12.99
N ALA A 406 -2.17 23.70 -13.20
CA ALA A 406 -2.71 24.37 -14.38
C ALA A 406 -2.29 25.85 -14.43
N ALA A 407 -2.11 26.51 -13.27
CA ALA A 407 -1.60 27.89 -13.17
C ALA A 407 -0.10 28.00 -13.46
N GLY A 408 0.56 26.92 -13.85
CA GLY A 408 1.99 26.93 -14.20
C GLY A 408 2.95 27.06 -13.03
N LYS A 409 2.49 26.86 -11.81
CA LYS A 409 3.37 26.81 -10.63
C LYS A 409 4.13 25.49 -10.63
N LYS A 410 5.17 25.41 -11.43
CA LYS A 410 6.05 24.24 -11.47
C LYS A 410 6.68 24.03 -10.10
N GLN A 411 6.33 22.92 -9.44
CA GLN A 411 7.26 22.37 -8.48
C GLN A 411 8.45 21.85 -9.29
N SER A 412 9.64 22.17 -8.83
CA SER A 412 10.86 21.77 -9.52
C SER A 412 10.80 20.26 -9.81
N SER A 413 10.65 19.90 -11.08
CA SER A 413 10.87 18.54 -11.53
C SER A 413 12.37 18.29 -11.47
N SER A 414 12.81 17.45 -10.57
CA SER A 414 14.15 16.92 -10.66
C SER A 414 14.19 16.05 -11.91
N SER A 415 14.76 16.57 -12.94
CA SER A 415 15.02 15.83 -14.16
C SER A 415 16.06 14.75 -13.90
N GLY A 416 15.72 13.53 -14.17
CA GLY A 416 16.58 12.38 -14.40
C GLY A 416 17.87 12.24 -13.60
N SER A 417 17.97 11.18 -12.89
CA SER A 417 19.00 10.70 -11.98
C SER A 417 18.85 11.28 -10.57
N VAL A 418 18.34 10.43 -9.70
CA VAL A 418 18.47 10.66 -8.26
C VAL A 418 19.97 10.74 -7.97
N PRO A 419 20.49 11.87 -7.44
CA PRO A 419 21.90 11.93 -7.08
C PRO A 419 22.25 10.78 -6.15
N LYS A 420 23.46 10.25 -6.28
CA LYS A 420 23.99 9.31 -5.29
C LYS A 420 23.74 9.91 -3.90
N ARG A 421 22.90 9.26 -3.10
CA ARG A 421 22.57 9.80 -1.80
C ARG A 421 23.81 9.80 -0.92
N GLN A 422 24.25 11.00 -0.57
CA GLN A 422 25.17 11.16 0.55
C GLN A 422 24.34 10.93 1.84
N PRO A 423 24.94 10.34 2.88
CA PRO A 423 24.29 10.31 4.18
C PRO A 423 23.80 11.71 4.54
N PRO A 424 22.66 11.85 5.18
CA PRO A 424 22.19 13.17 5.57
C PRO A 424 23.29 13.85 6.38
N ALA A 425 23.67 15.06 5.95
CA ALA A 425 24.60 15.85 6.73
C ALA A 425 24.02 16.04 8.12
N ALA A 426 24.85 15.86 9.14
CA ALA A 426 24.44 16.13 10.50
C ALA A 426 23.88 17.56 10.53
N THR A 427 22.60 17.69 10.81
CA THR A 427 22.00 18.99 10.99
C THR A 427 22.21 19.39 12.45
N ASP A 428 22.67 20.60 12.68
CA ASP A 428 22.84 21.15 14.03
C ASP A 428 21.48 21.37 14.75
N ALA A 429 20.39 20.90 14.13
CA ALA A 429 19.04 21.08 14.65
C ALA A 429 18.69 19.94 15.62
N SER A 430 18.39 20.26 16.86
CA SER A 430 17.86 19.30 17.83
C SER A 430 16.52 18.72 17.37
N PRO A 431 16.15 17.50 17.81
CA PRO A 431 14.86 16.93 17.47
C PRO A 431 13.70 17.86 17.87
N SER A 432 12.69 17.92 17.03
CA SER A 432 11.48 18.72 17.37
C SER A 432 10.81 18.13 18.61
N LYS A 433 10.11 18.99 19.38
CA LYS A 433 9.37 18.56 20.56
C LYS A 433 8.42 17.39 20.25
N SER A 434 7.73 17.44 19.11
CA SER A 434 6.83 16.35 18.68
C SER A 434 7.60 15.03 18.45
N LEU A 435 8.73 15.10 17.79
CA LEU A 435 9.56 13.89 17.52
C LEU A 435 10.13 13.33 18.82
N THR A 436 10.56 14.19 19.76
CA THR A 436 11.05 13.78 21.08
C THR A 436 9.97 13.01 21.85
N LEU A 437 8.73 13.53 21.87
CA LEU A 437 7.62 12.86 22.55
C LEU A 437 7.30 11.52 21.90
N GLN A 438 7.32 11.44 20.56
CA GLN A 438 7.07 10.19 19.83
C GLN A 438 8.16 9.16 20.14
N ALA A 439 9.43 9.55 20.14
CA ALA A 439 10.56 8.65 20.45
C ALA A 439 10.46 8.13 21.89
N ALA A 440 10.18 9.02 22.85
CA ALA A 440 9.98 8.64 24.25
C ALA A 440 8.85 7.61 24.39
N ALA A 441 7.72 7.85 23.71
CA ALA A 441 6.59 6.93 23.72
C ALA A 441 6.96 5.57 23.10
N CYS A 442 7.73 5.54 22.01
CA CYS A 442 8.19 4.29 21.39
C CYS A 442 9.09 3.50 22.34
N ILE A 443 10.02 4.19 23.03
CA ILE A 443 10.94 3.54 23.98
C ILE A 443 10.16 2.96 25.17
N GLN A 444 9.24 3.74 25.71
CA GLN A 444 8.43 3.34 26.87
C GLN A 444 7.50 2.16 26.55
N ALA A 445 6.96 2.10 25.32
CA ALA A 445 6.05 1.06 24.89
C ALA A 445 6.72 -0.27 24.55
N LEU A 446 8.06 -0.30 24.49
CA LEU A 446 8.83 -1.50 24.15
C LEU A 446 8.89 -2.42 25.39
N ASP A 447 8.39 -3.65 25.25
CA ASP A 447 8.41 -4.60 26.38
C ASP A 447 9.83 -5.16 26.64
N GLU A 448 9.95 -5.99 27.67
CA GLU A 448 11.23 -6.57 28.08
C GLU A 448 11.89 -7.40 26.98
N ARG A 449 11.09 -8.01 26.11
CA ARG A 449 11.58 -8.82 24.98
C ARG A 449 12.08 -7.96 23.81
N GLY A 450 11.66 -6.70 23.75
CA GLY A 450 11.89 -5.83 22.60
C GLY A 450 10.70 -5.82 21.63
N ALA A 451 9.50 -6.20 22.10
CA ALA A 451 8.30 -6.18 21.27
C ALA A 451 7.47 -4.92 21.53
N TRP A 452 6.86 -4.39 20.48
CA TRP A 452 5.76 -3.43 20.59
C TRP A 452 4.45 -4.22 20.55
N VAL A 453 3.89 -4.46 21.72
CA VAL A 453 2.61 -5.15 21.89
C VAL A 453 1.51 -4.10 22.00
N GLU A 454 0.41 -4.31 21.30
CA GLU A 454 -0.75 -3.41 21.37
C GLU A 454 -2.03 -4.20 21.54
N ALA A 455 -3.05 -3.57 22.13
CA ALA A 455 -4.38 -4.16 22.24
C ALA A 455 -4.95 -4.38 20.84
N GLY A 456 -5.42 -5.60 20.57
CA GLY A 456 -5.93 -5.95 19.25
C GLY A 456 -6.33 -7.41 19.16
N ARG A 457 -6.94 -7.78 18.03
CA ARG A 457 -7.48 -9.13 17.82
C ARG A 457 -6.89 -9.75 16.55
N MET A 458 -6.81 -11.06 16.53
CA MET A 458 -6.60 -11.80 15.30
C MET A 458 -7.92 -11.76 14.51
N ARG A 459 -7.83 -11.76 13.17
CA ARG A 459 -9.01 -11.60 12.30
C ARG A 459 -9.43 -12.88 11.61
N TYR A 460 -8.52 -13.86 11.54
CA TYR A 460 -8.72 -15.06 10.74
C TYR A 460 -8.57 -16.35 11.55
N GLN A 461 -8.55 -16.27 12.92
CA GLN A 461 -8.40 -17.45 13.77
C GLN A 461 -9.74 -18.14 14.09
N GLY A 462 -10.85 -17.49 13.76
CA GLY A 462 -12.20 -17.99 14.01
C GLY A 462 -12.89 -17.25 15.14
N ASP A 463 -14.18 -17.48 15.28
CA ASP A 463 -15.02 -16.74 16.22
C ASP A 463 -14.68 -17.00 17.69
N SER A 464 -14.04 -18.14 17.96
CA SER A 464 -13.61 -18.52 19.33
C SER A 464 -12.24 -17.93 19.70
N ASP A 465 -11.63 -17.12 18.84
CA ASP A 465 -10.32 -16.55 19.14
C ASP A 465 -10.40 -15.54 20.28
N ASP A 466 -9.59 -15.76 21.30
CA ASP A 466 -9.56 -14.97 22.53
C ASP A 466 -8.36 -14.00 22.61
N THR A 467 -7.64 -13.81 21.51
CA THR A 467 -6.48 -12.93 21.48
C THR A 467 -6.90 -11.49 21.76
N THR A 468 -6.23 -10.85 22.72
CA THR A 468 -6.45 -9.44 23.09
C THR A 468 -5.24 -8.55 22.83
N ASP A 469 -4.08 -9.18 22.59
CA ASP A 469 -2.80 -8.48 22.48
C ASP A 469 -2.03 -9.01 21.26
N ILE A 470 -1.58 -8.09 20.40
CA ILE A 470 -0.99 -8.42 19.12
C ILE A 470 0.31 -7.65 18.90
N ILE A 471 1.11 -8.16 17.97
CA ILE A 471 2.30 -7.50 17.42
C ILE A 471 2.02 -7.26 15.93
N GLU A 472 2.04 -5.99 15.51
CA GLU A 472 1.71 -5.58 14.14
C GLU A 472 2.96 -5.13 13.40
N SER A 473 3.15 -5.61 12.17
CA SER A 473 4.21 -5.13 11.27
C SER A 473 4.10 -3.62 11.00
N ARG A 474 2.87 -3.12 10.95
CA ARG A 474 2.62 -1.68 10.76
C ARG A 474 3.17 -0.86 11.93
N THR A 475 2.90 -1.29 13.15
CA THR A 475 3.40 -0.61 14.36
C THR A 475 4.91 -0.70 14.46
N PHE A 476 5.48 -1.89 14.18
CA PHE A 476 6.95 -2.05 14.13
C PHE A 476 7.56 -1.06 13.13
N SER A 477 7.08 -1.03 11.91
CA SER A 477 7.62 -0.17 10.84
C SER A 477 7.54 1.31 11.20
N ARG A 478 6.40 1.75 11.74
CA ARG A 478 6.20 3.14 12.16
C ARG A 478 7.17 3.52 13.28
N ASN A 479 7.25 2.71 14.31
CA ASN A 479 8.04 3.01 15.50
C ASN A 479 9.55 2.96 15.19
N LEU A 480 9.98 2.02 14.35
CA LEU A 480 11.37 1.95 13.89
C LEU A 480 11.78 3.26 13.19
N VAL A 481 10.94 3.76 12.29
CA VAL A 481 11.25 5.00 11.55
C VAL A 481 11.24 6.22 12.48
N ILE A 482 10.34 6.25 13.48
CA ILE A 482 10.33 7.32 14.50
C ILE A 482 11.66 7.34 15.27
N LEU A 483 12.11 6.18 15.78
CA LEU A 483 13.38 6.09 16.49
C LEU A 483 14.56 6.49 15.59
N ALA A 484 14.57 6.01 14.33
CA ALA A 484 15.63 6.35 13.39
C ALA A 484 15.70 7.85 13.11
N ARG A 485 14.55 8.51 12.94
CA ARG A 485 14.48 9.97 12.76
C ARG A 485 15.02 10.71 13.98
N TYR A 486 14.65 10.23 15.17
CA TYR A 486 15.12 10.82 16.42
C TYR A 486 16.65 10.70 16.55
N ILE A 487 17.19 9.50 16.31
CA ILE A 487 18.64 9.23 16.35
C ILE A 487 19.37 10.15 15.36
N ALA A 488 18.85 10.29 14.14
CA ALA A 488 19.46 11.13 13.11
C ALA A 488 19.45 12.62 13.46
N ALA A 489 18.40 13.07 14.18
CA ALA A 489 18.26 14.47 14.59
C ALA A 489 18.98 14.80 15.92
N SER A 490 19.41 13.77 16.68
CA SER A 490 20.10 13.97 17.95
C SER A 490 21.61 14.06 17.70
N ALA A 491 22.24 15.02 18.31
CA ALA A 491 23.70 15.17 18.22
C ALA A 491 24.40 13.91 18.70
N PRO A 492 25.56 13.54 18.13
CA PRO A 492 26.36 12.40 18.60
C PRO A 492 26.85 12.60 20.04
#